data_479942c988c809eb31705604bcd6036d
#
_entry.id   479942c988c809eb31705604bcd6036d
#
_cell.length_a   1.000
_cell.length_b   1.000
_cell.length_c   1.000
_cell.angle_alpha   90.00
_cell.angle_beta   90.00
_cell.angle_gamma   90.00
#
_symmetry.space_group_name_H-M   'P 1'
#
loop_
_entity.id
_entity.type
_entity.pdbx_description
1 polymer ?
#
loop_
_entity_poly.entity_id
_entity_poly.type
_entity_poly.pdbx_seq_one_letter_code
_entity_poly.pdbx_strand_id
1 'polypeptide(L)'
;MNIKKIAIPVVLSVVALGLGFWVAGKLFDPGTGSRDQQVTPEGLQGYMLSPARKIAVPTLVKGNGSSFTGNDVKGHWTAMFFGYTNCPDICPTTMAVLVQAKKQAATQGVEFPEVVFVSVDPERDKVEMLGEYVGYFDKDFTGVTGDSKLIDALARQMSVVYMRVPSVTDDPDNYQVDHSAGILLLNPEGKLTAFLTAPHTPTGIVDSIQAIINHTPPA
;
A
#
# COMPACT_ATOMS: atom_id res chain seq x y z
N MET A 1 55.67 5.60 43.16
CA MET A 1 54.69 5.97 42.12
C MET A 1 53.31 5.99 42.76
N ASN A 2 52.67 7.16 42.85
CA ASN A 2 51.53 7.38 43.73
C ASN A 2 50.23 6.92 43.05
N ILE A 3 49.79 5.69 43.31
CA ILE A 3 48.60 5.03 42.73
C ILE A 3 47.33 5.87 42.90
N LYS A 4 47.21 6.67 43.95
CA LYS A 4 46.09 7.57 44.20
C LYS A 4 45.96 8.69 43.16
N LYS A 5 47.07 9.14 42.55
CA LYS A 5 47.02 10.21 41.51
C LYS A 5 46.54 9.75 40.13
N ILE A 6 46.54 8.42 39.89
CA ILE A 6 46.10 7.83 38.66
C ILE A 6 44.67 7.31 38.78
N ALA A 7 44.25 6.84 39.95
CA ALA A 7 42.93 6.27 40.17
C ALA A 7 41.78 7.31 40.04
N ILE A 8 41.98 8.52 40.51
CA ILE A 8 40.92 9.57 40.49
C ILE A 8 40.52 9.99 39.03
N PRO A 9 41.48 10.29 38.13
CA PRO A 9 41.07 10.66 36.74
C PRO A 9 40.46 9.49 35.98
N VAL A 10 40.88 8.25 36.23
CA VAL A 10 40.29 7.07 35.60
C VAL A 10 38.84 6.84 36.05
N VAL A 11 38.55 6.96 37.33
CA VAL A 11 37.17 6.84 37.86
C VAL A 11 36.27 7.94 37.31
N LEU A 12 36.77 9.19 37.27
CA LEU A 12 36.01 10.32 36.70
C LEU A 12 35.70 10.11 35.21
N SER A 13 36.65 9.56 34.44
CA SER A 13 36.43 9.27 33.02
C SER A 13 35.40 8.17 32.80
N VAL A 14 35.41 7.11 33.61
CA VAL A 14 34.40 6.02 33.49
C VAL A 14 33.02 6.51 33.88
N VAL A 15 32.90 7.35 34.93
CA VAL A 15 31.61 7.95 35.30
C VAL A 15 31.09 8.89 34.23
N ALA A 16 31.97 9.73 33.65
CA ALA A 16 31.57 10.64 32.56
C ALA A 16 31.11 9.88 31.30
N LEU A 17 31.80 8.79 30.93
CA LEU A 17 31.39 7.93 29.83
C LEU A 17 30.06 7.22 30.14
N GLY A 18 29.87 6.72 31.35
CA GLY A 18 28.61 6.09 31.77
C GLY A 18 27.42 7.07 31.73
N LEU A 19 27.64 8.31 32.23
CA LEU A 19 26.63 9.37 32.22
C LEU A 19 26.34 9.82 30.79
N GLY A 20 27.36 9.98 29.94
CA GLY A 20 27.24 10.32 28.56
C GLY A 20 26.44 9.29 27.76
N PHE A 21 26.69 8.00 27.97
CA PHE A 21 25.96 6.91 27.37
C PHE A 21 24.47 6.88 27.82
N TRP A 22 24.25 7.10 29.15
CA TRP A 22 22.88 7.15 29.67
C TRP A 22 22.09 8.35 29.16
N VAL A 23 22.69 9.53 29.08
CA VAL A 23 22.08 10.75 28.52
C VAL A 23 21.85 10.59 27.00
N ALA A 24 22.83 10.06 26.28
CA ALA A 24 22.68 9.75 24.89
C ALA A 24 21.53 8.77 24.63
N GLY A 25 21.41 7.71 25.44
CA GLY A 25 20.28 6.77 25.38
C GLY A 25 18.92 7.42 25.61
N LYS A 26 18.85 8.49 26.44
CA LYS A 26 17.62 9.26 26.66
C LYS A 26 17.33 10.29 25.55
N LEU A 27 18.37 10.88 24.97
CA LEU A 27 18.24 11.91 23.93
C LEU A 27 18.12 11.30 22.52
N PHE A 28 18.73 10.14 22.32
CA PHE A 28 18.69 9.35 21.08
C PHE A 28 17.87 8.07 21.26
N ASP A 29 16.96 8.04 22.23
CA ASP A 29 15.91 7.04 22.20
C ASP A 29 15.21 7.25 20.84
N PRO A 30 15.39 6.36 19.85
CA PRO A 30 14.63 6.44 18.61
C PRO A 30 13.21 6.20 19.07
N GLY A 31 12.52 7.32 19.38
CA GLY A 31 11.18 7.31 19.93
C GLY A 31 10.41 6.20 19.30
N THR A 32 9.64 5.50 20.09
CA THR A 32 8.65 4.50 19.69
C THR A 32 7.68 5.08 18.66
N GLY A 33 8.21 5.48 17.51
CA GLY A 33 7.44 5.54 16.30
C GLY A 33 6.93 4.12 16.14
N SER A 34 5.62 3.96 16.23
CA SER A 34 4.95 2.68 16.00
C SER A 34 5.52 2.10 14.71
N ARG A 35 6.53 1.21 14.84
CA ARG A 35 6.98 0.44 13.68
C ARG A 35 5.79 -0.41 13.32
N ASP A 36 5.26 -0.19 12.13
CA ASP A 36 4.26 -1.08 11.56
C ASP A 36 4.80 -2.51 11.72
N GLN A 37 4.25 -3.27 12.66
CA GLN A 37 4.62 -4.67 12.80
C GLN A 37 3.91 -5.44 11.70
N GLN A 38 4.67 -6.16 10.90
CA GLN A 38 4.12 -7.06 9.91
C GLN A 38 3.67 -8.33 10.63
N VAL A 39 2.39 -8.64 10.50
CA VAL A 39 1.78 -9.87 11.00
C VAL A 39 1.35 -10.68 9.79
N THR A 40 1.66 -11.97 9.80
CA THR A 40 1.28 -12.88 8.72
C THR A 40 0.36 -13.96 9.28
N PRO A 41 -0.96 -13.78 9.26
CA PRO A 41 -1.91 -14.83 9.59
C PRO A 41 -1.78 -16.03 8.66
N GLU A 42 -2.17 -17.20 9.16
CA GLU A 42 -2.24 -18.41 8.32
C GLU A 42 -3.24 -18.20 7.17
N GLY A 43 -2.87 -18.61 5.97
CA GLY A 43 -3.67 -18.40 4.75
C GLY A 43 -3.47 -17.06 4.05
N LEU A 44 -2.74 -16.11 4.64
CA LEU A 44 -2.46 -14.81 4.03
C LEU A 44 -1.27 -14.88 3.07
N GLN A 45 -1.52 -14.59 1.80
CA GLN A 45 -0.47 -14.38 0.81
C GLN A 45 -0.02 -12.91 0.84
N GLY A 46 0.79 -12.55 1.82
CA GLY A 46 1.22 -11.17 2.05
C GLY A 46 1.47 -10.91 3.53
N TYR A 47 1.14 -9.73 4.00
CA TYR A 47 1.27 -9.35 5.41
C TYR A 47 0.25 -8.30 5.83
N MET A 48 -0.08 -8.27 7.10
CA MET A 48 -0.90 -7.22 7.72
C MET A 48 -0.03 -6.21 8.45
N LEU A 49 -0.55 -4.99 8.57
CA LEU A 49 0.02 -3.93 9.40
C LEU A 49 -0.67 -3.92 10.78
N SER A 50 0.12 -3.89 11.82
CA SER A 50 -0.37 -3.71 13.19
C SER A 50 0.43 -2.61 13.89
N PRO A 51 -0.19 -1.47 14.20
CA PRO A 51 -1.57 -1.07 13.87
C PRO A 51 -1.79 -0.75 12.39
N ALA A 52 -3.06 -0.77 11.93
CA ALA A 52 -3.43 -0.32 10.60
C ALA A 52 -3.06 1.17 10.40
N ARG A 53 -2.49 1.49 9.23
CA ARG A 53 -1.95 2.81 8.91
C ARG A 53 -3.04 3.77 8.43
N LYS A 54 -3.11 4.95 9.00
CA LYS A 54 -3.96 6.04 8.49
C LYS A 54 -3.44 6.53 7.14
N ILE A 55 -4.35 6.67 6.17
CA ILE A 55 -4.07 7.17 4.83
C ILE A 55 -4.92 8.43 4.60
N ALA A 56 -4.26 9.49 4.12
CA ALA A 56 -4.96 10.68 3.63
C ALA A 56 -5.19 10.50 2.12
N VAL A 57 -6.39 10.06 1.74
CA VAL A 57 -6.77 9.92 0.33
C VAL A 57 -7.01 11.31 -0.25
N PRO A 58 -6.24 11.76 -1.25
CA PRO A 58 -6.46 13.03 -1.91
C PRO A 58 -7.74 12.98 -2.75
N THR A 59 -8.25 14.14 -3.14
CA THR A 59 -9.36 14.20 -4.12
C THR A 59 -8.82 13.84 -5.49
N LEU A 60 -9.26 12.71 -6.03
CA LEU A 60 -8.98 12.20 -7.37
C LEU A 60 -10.25 12.22 -8.21
N VAL A 61 -10.19 11.74 -9.44
CA VAL A 61 -11.31 11.67 -10.38
C VAL A 61 -11.58 10.22 -10.75
N LYS A 62 -12.84 9.78 -10.61
CA LYS A 62 -13.28 8.45 -11.05
C LYS A 62 -13.46 8.41 -12.56
N GLY A 63 -13.39 7.22 -13.16
CA GLY A 63 -13.62 7.01 -14.59
C GLY A 63 -14.98 7.47 -15.14
N ASN A 64 -15.95 7.75 -14.26
CA ASN A 64 -17.24 8.35 -14.61
C ASN A 64 -17.26 9.89 -14.45
N GLY A 65 -16.13 10.53 -14.20
CA GLY A 65 -15.98 11.98 -14.02
C GLY A 65 -16.31 12.50 -12.61
N SER A 66 -16.83 11.68 -11.71
CA SER A 66 -17.12 12.12 -10.34
C SER A 66 -15.87 12.13 -9.46
N SER A 67 -15.92 12.87 -8.34
CA SER A 67 -14.80 12.91 -7.39
C SER A 67 -14.64 11.58 -6.64
N PHE A 68 -13.38 11.19 -6.40
CA PHE A 68 -12.98 10.13 -5.49
C PHE A 68 -12.27 10.74 -4.30
N THR A 69 -12.68 10.41 -3.09
CA THR A 69 -12.22 11.04 -1.85
C THR A 69 -12.00 10.00 -0.74
N GLY A 70 -11.50 10.41 0.41
CA GLY A 70 -11.39 9.53 1.57
C GLY A 70 -12.72 8.98 2.10
N ASN A 71 -13.86 9.51 1.68
CA ASN A 71 -15.17 8.94 2.03
C ASN A 71 -15.52 7.71 1.18
N ASP A 72 -14.93 7.63 -0.02
CA ASP A 72 -15.16 6.52 -0.95
C ASP A 72 -14.42 5.22 -0.55
N VAL A 73 -13.64 5.26 0.51
CA VAL A 73 -12.95 4.09 1.09
C VAL A 73 -13.38 3.82 2.53
N LYS A 74 -14.59 4.28 2.93
CA LYS A 74 -15.11 4.09 4.28
C LYS A 74 -16.43 3.32 4.26
N GLY A 75 -16.67 2.56 5.35
CA GLY A 75 -17.89 1.79 5.52
C GLY A 75 -17.83 0.39 4.88
N HIS A 76 -16.80 0.08 4.13
CA HIS A 76 -16.57 -1.20 3.46
C HIS A 76 -15.06 -1.48 3.32
N TRP A 77 -14.73 -2.73 3.01
CA TRP A 77 -13.37 -3.09 2.64
C TRP A 77 -13.06 -2.59 1.23
N THR A 78 -11.86 -2.08 1.01
CA THR A 78 -11.39 -1.63 -0.31
C THR A 78 -10.10 -2.34 -0.70
N ALA A 79 -10.09 -2.97 -1.87
CA ALA A 79 -8.88 -3.52 -2.50
C ALA A 79 -8.35 -2.51 -3.53
N MET A 80 -7.22 -1.90 -3.25
CA MET A 80 -6.63 -0.89 -4.10
C MET A 80 -5.44 -1.48 -4.87
N PHE A 81 -5.43 -1.29 -6.19
CA PHE A 81 -4.37 -1.76 -7.08
C PHE A 81 -3.86 -0.59 -7.93
N PHE A 82 -2.54 -0.38 -7.94
CA PHE A 82 -1.89 0.67 -8.72
C PHE A 82 -1.39 0.09 -10.04
N GLY A 83 -1.73 0.74 -11.14
CA GLY A 83 -1.39 0.28 -12.48
C GLY A 83 -1.61 1.35 -13.55
N TYR A 84 -1.63 0.96 -14.81
CA TYR A 84 -1.93 1.86 -15.94
C TYR A 84 -2.55 1.06 -17.09
N THR A 85 -3.36 1.74 -17.93
CA THR A 85 -4.17 1.05 -18.94
C THR A 85 -3.33 0.43 -20.06
N ASN A 86 -2.17 1.03 -20.37
CA ASN A 86 -1.25 0.54 -21.40
C ASN A 86 -0.27 -0.52 -20.90
N CYS A 87 -0.47 -1.07 -19.69
CA CYS A 87 0.36 -2.16 -19.18
C CYS A 87 0.12 -3.43 -19.99
N PRO A 88 1.17 -4.05 -20.57
CA PRO A 88 0.97 -5.16 -21.50
C PRO A 88 0.62 -6.49 -20.84
N ASP A 89 0.88 -6.66 -19.53
CA ASP A 89 0.81 -7.98 -18.88
C ASP A 89 0.21 -7.95 -17.47
N ILE A 90 0.93 -7.40 -16.49
CA ILE A 90 0.59 -7.61 -15.07
C ILE A 90 -0.75 -6.96 -14.67
N CYS A 91 -1.09 -5.79 -15.22
CA CYS A 91 -2.34 -5.10 -14.88
C CYS A 91 -3.57 -5.88 -15.39
N PRO A 92 -3.69 -6.22 -16.69
CA PRO A 92 -4.85 -6.98 -17.15
C PRO A 92 -4.93 -8.36 -16.51
N THR A 93 -3.79 -9.02 -16.25
CA THR A 93 -3.75 -10.30 -15.55
C THR A 93 -4.30 -10.17 -14.13
N THR A 94 -3.83 -9.18 -13.36
CA THR A 94 -4.30 -8.95 -11.98
C THR A 94 -5.78 -8.60 -11.95
N MET A 95 -6.27 -7.75 -12.87
CA MET A 95 -7.69 -7.39 -12.97
C MET A 95 -8.56 -8.64 -13.26
N ALA A 96 -8.13 -9.49 -14.19
CA ALA A 96 -8.84 -10.74 -14.49
C ALA A 96 -8.86 -11.70 -13.28
N VAL A 97 -7.77 -11.79 -12.52
CA VAL A 97 -7.71 -12.59 -11.29
C VAL A 97 -8.65 -12.02 -10.23
N LEU A 98 -8.74 -10.68 -10.06
CA LEU A 98 -9.67 -10.05 -9.14
C LEU A 98 -11.13 -10.35 -9.49
N VAL A 99 -11.50 -10.36 -10.78
CA VAL A 99 -12.85 -10.77 -11.24
C VAL A 99 -13.14 -12.22 -10.84
N GLN A 100 -12.18 -13.11 -11.04
CA GLN A 100 -12.35 -14.52 -10.68
C GLN A 100 -12.44 -14.71 -9.16
N ALA A 101 -11.61 -13.99 -8.38
CA ALA A 101 -11.66 -13.98 -6.94
C ALA A 101 -13.00 -13.47 -6.41
N LYS A 102 -13.54 -12.39 -6.97
CA LYS A 102 -14.88 -11.85 -6.64
C LYS A 102 -15.98 -12.90 -6.86
N LYS A 103 -15.95 -13.60 -7.99
CA LYS A 103 -16.90 -14.69 -8.29
C LYS A 103 -16.76 -15.86 -7.32
N GLN A 104 -15.54 -16.26 -7.00
CA GLN A 104 -15.26 -17.33 -6.05
C GLN A 104 -15.73 -16.94 -4.64
N ALA A 105 -15.42 -15.74 -4.16
CA ALA A 105 -15.87 -15.22 -2.87
C ALA A 105 -17.40 -15.27 -2.75
N ALA A 106 -18.13 -14.85 -3.79
CA ALA A 106 -19.59 -14.90 -3.83
C ALA A 106 -20.12 -16.33 -3.66
N THR A 107 -19.47 -17.35 -4.25
CA THR A 107 -19.89 -18.75 -4.07
C THR A 107 -19.59 -19.30 -2.68
N GLN A 108 -18.62 -18.74 -2.00
CA GLN A 108 -18.18 -19.13 -0.66
C GLN A 108 -18.84 -18.33 0.46
N GLY A 109 -19.64 -17.31 0.12
CA GLY A 109 -20.23 -16.37 1.10
C GLY A 109 -19.22 -15.49 1.80
N VAL A 110 -18.05 -15.26 1.17
CA VAL A 110 -17.01 -14.34 1.66
C VAL A 110 -17.29 -12.93 1.16
N GLU A 111 -17.26 -11.96 2.06
CA GLU A 111 -17.35 -10.54 1.70
C GLU A 111 -16.14 -10.15 0.83
N PHE A 112 -16.39 -9.62 -0.37
CA PHE A 112 -15.34 -9.19 -1.28
C PHE A 112 -15.21 -7.66 -1.26
N PRO A 113 -13.99 -7.11 -1.13
CA PRO A 113 -13.75 -5.68 -1.10
C PRO A 113 -14.20 -4.98 -2.39
N GLU A 114 -14.56 -3.71 -2.29
CA GLU A 114 -14.66 -2.85 -3.47
C GLU A 114 -13.28 -2.69 -4.12
N VAL A 115 -13.21 -2.87 -5.44
CA VAL A 115 -11.95 -2.79 -6.17
C VAL A 115 -11.76 -1.40 -6.75
N VAL A 116 -10.63 -0.78 -6.40
CA VAL A 116 -10.21 0.53 -6.90
C VAL A 116 -8.89 0.38 -7.66
N PHE A 117 -8.92 0.64 -8.95
CA PHE A 117 -7.73 0.73 -9.80
C PHE A 117 -7.25 2.19 -9.82
N VAL A 118 -6.04 2.44 -9.34
CA VAL A 118 -5.41 3.77 -9.32
C VAL A 118 -4.42 3.86 -10.47
N SER A 119 -4.69 4.74 -11.45
CA SER A 119 -3.72 4.97 -12.53
C SER A 119 -2.49 5.70 -12.00
N VAL A 120 -1.31 5.17 -12.32
CA VAL A 120 0.01 5.81 -12.10
C VAL A 120 0.52 6.53 -13.35
N ASP A 121 -0.29 6.61 -14.40
CA ASP A 121 0.05 7.25 -15.67
C ASP A 121 -1.06 8.22 -16.14
N PRO A 122 -1.34 9.28 -15.39
CA PRO A 122 -2.43 10.20 -15.70
C PRO A 122 -2.22 10.99 -17.01
N GLU A 123 -1.02 10.95 -17.57
CA GLU A 123 -0.76 11.58 -18.86
C GLU A 123 -1.43 10.84 -20.01
N ARG A 124 -1.41 9.49 -20.00
CA ARG A 124 -2.07 8.64 -21.00
C ARG A 124 -3.46 8.19 -20.57
N ASP A 125 -3.65 7.86 -19.30
CA ASP A 125 -4.89 7.32 -18.76
C ASP A 125 -5.92 8.44 -18.51
N LYS A 126 -6.64 8.82 -19.57
CA LYS A 126 -7.72 9.81 -19.44
C LYS A 126 -8.93 9.21 -18.71
N VAL A 127 -9.73 10.07 -18.10
CA VAL A 127 -10.87 9.70 -17.25
C VAL A 127 -11.79 8.68 -17.93
N GLU A 128 -12.24 8.98 -19.14
CA GLU A 128 -13.17 8.16 -19.89
C GLU A 128 -12.55 6.79 -20.27
N MET A 129 -11.31 6.80 -20.77
CA MET A 129 -10.57 5.59 -21.12
C MET A 129 -10.37 4.69 -19.90
N LEU A 130 -10.06 5.27 -18.75
CA LEU A 130 -9.89 4.52 -17.51
C LEU A 130 -11.21 3.89 -17.05
N GLY A 131 -12.32 4.61 -17.19
CA GLY A 131 -13.66 4.08 -16.90
C GLY A 131 -14.01 2.88 -17.78
N GLU A 132 -13.75 2.98 -19.09
CA GLU A 132 -13.94 1.89 -20.04
C GLU A 132 -13.05 0.69 -19.74
N TYR A 133 -11.77 0.95 -19.42
CA TYR A 133 -10.80 -0.10 -19.10
C TYR A 133 -11.23 -0.94 -17.89
N VAL A 134 -11.56 -0.31 -16.76
CA VAL A 134 -11.97 -1.07 -15.56
C VAL A 134 -13.32 -1.73 -15.73
N GLY A 135 -14.27 -1.05 -16.43
CA GLY A 135 -15.61 -1.56 -16.74
C GLY A 135 -15.60 -2.79 -17.66
N TYR A 136 -14.56 -2.95 -18.50
CA TYR A 136 -14.35 -4.15 -19.31
C TYR A 136 -14.14 -5.41 -18.43
N PHE A 137 -13.49 -5.27 -17.29
CA PHE A 137 -13.29 -6.40 -16.37
C PHE A 137 -14.51 -6.65 -15.48
N ASP A 138 -14.98 -5.62 -14.80
CA ASP A 138 -16.18 -5.69 -13.96
C ASP A 138 -16.79 -4.28 -13.81
N LYS A 139 -18.11 -4.19 -14.03
CA LYS A 139 -18.86 -2.91 -13.94
C LYS A 139 -18.81 -2.26 -12.56
N ASP A 140 -18.54 -3.05 -11.50
CA ASP A 140 -18.47 -2.59 -10.13
C ASP A 140 -17.04 -2.15 -9.73
N PHE A 141 -16.06 -2.31 -10.63
CA PHE A 141 -14.71 -1.84 -10.38
C PHE A 141 -14.62 -0.33 -10.65
N THR A 142 -13.89 0.37 -9.79
CA THR A 142 -13.71 1.82 -9.91
C THR A 142 -12.30 2.14 -10.39
N GLY A 143 -12.15 2.82 -11.52
CA GLY A 143 -10.89 3.41 -11.95
C GLY A 143 -10.77 4.84 -11.44
N VAL A 144 -9.60 5.24 -10.93
CA VAL A 144 -9.33 6.60 -10.48
C VAL A 144 -8.01 7.12 -11.04
N THR A 145 -8.01 8.40 -11.42
CA THR A 145 -6.84 9.14 -11.91
C THR A 145 -6.88 10.57 -11.36
N GLY A 146 -5.90 11.40 -11.69
CA GLY A 146 -5.89 12.79 -11.24
C GLY A 146 -4.54 13.46 -11.47
N ASP A 147 -4.27 14.52 -10.73
CA ASP A 147 -2.97 15.20 -10.76
C ASP A 147 -1.86 14.24 -10.30
N SER A 148 -0.75 14.20 -11.05
CA SER A 148 0.37 13.28 -10.79
C SER A 148 0.95 13.45 -9.38
N LYS A 149 1.02 14.68 -8.84
CA LYS A 149 1.52 14.92 -7.48
C LYS A 149 0.60 14.34 -6.41
N LEU A 150 -0.72 14.33 -6.66
CA LEU A 150 -1.69 13.73 -5.76
C LEU A 150 -1.60 12.20 -5.79
N ILE A 151 -1.42 11.62 -6.98
CA ILE A 151 -1.16 10.18 -7.15
C ILE A 151 0.13 9.78 -6.46
N ASP A 152 1.22 10.53 -6.66
CA ASP A 152 2.50 10.34 -5.96
C ASP A 152 2.35 10.38 -4.43
N ALA A 153 1.58 11.36 -3.93
CA ALA A 153 1.36 11.50 -2.50
C ALA A 153 0.60 10.30 -1.92
N LEU A 154 -0.39 9.77 -2.64
CA LEU A 154 -1.12 8.58 -2.25
C LEU A 154 -0.23 7.33 -2.32
N ALA A 155 0.47 7.13 -3.43
CA ALA A 155 1.37 6.00 -3.63
C ALA A 155 2.43 5.89 -2.52
N ARG A 156 3.09 7.02 -2.17
CA ARG A 156 4.07 7.06 -1.07
C ARG A 156 3.47 6.65 0.27
N GLN A 157 2.26 7.14 0.62
CA GLN A 157 1.59 6.76 1.86
C GLN A 157 1.27 5.26 1.89
N MET A 158 1.00 4.68 0.74
CA MET A 158 0.66 3.27 0.57
C MET A 158 1.89 2.39 0.27
N SER A 159 3.11 2.92 0.39
CA SER A 159 4.37 2.20 0.11
C SER A 159 4.43 1.61 -1.31
N VAL A 160 3.73 2.23 -2.25
CA VAL A 160 3.76 1.87 -3.67
C VAL A 160 4.88 2.64 -4.35
N VAL A 161 5.71 1.92 -5.10
CA VAL A 161 6.77 2.48 -5.92
C VAL A 161 6.40 2.28 -7.38
N TYR A 162 6.55 3.32 -8.17
CA TYR A 162 6.43 3.25 -9.62
C TYR A 162 7.40 4.21 -10.29
N MET A 163 7.84 3.87 -11.48
CA MET A 163 8.70 4.74 -12.25
C MET A 163 8.50 4.53 -13.75
N ARG A 164 8.58 5.62 -14.51
CA ARG A 164 8.56 5.57 -15.97
C ARG A 164 9.88 5.01 -16.48
N VAL A 165 9.81 3.98 -17.31
CA VAL A 165 10.96 3.40 -18.02
C VAL A 165 10.99 4.00 -19.42
N PRO A 166 12.04 4.72 -19.79
CA PRO A 166 12.15 5.32 -21.12
C PRO A 166 11.98 4.28 -22.23
N SER A 167 11.30 4.67 -23.31
CA SER A 167 11.21 3.84 -24.50
C SER A 167 12.60 3.64 -25.13
N VAL A 168 12.76 2.49 -25.76
CA VAL A 168 13.90 2.21 -26.64
C VAL A 168 13.67 2.73 -28.08
N THR A 169 12.49 3.31 -28.33
CA THR A 169 12.10 3.92 -29.62
C THR A 169 12.08 5.44 -29.52
N ASP A 170 12.12 6.14 -30.66
CA ASP A 170 12.01 7.61 -30.73
C ASP A 170 10.59 8.13 -30.43
N ASP A 171 9.63 7.27 -30.19
CA ASP A 171 8.25 7.63 -29.83
C ASP A 171 8.17 7.95 -28.33
N PRO A 172 7.94 9.21 -27.94
CA PRO A 172 7.87 9.63 -26.54
C PRO A 172 6.69 9.04 -25.79
N ASP A 173 5.64 8.58 -26.49
CA ASP A 173 4.45 7.99 -25.87
C ASP A 173 4.56 6.46 -25.70
N ASN A 174 5.60 5.85 -26.29
CA ASN A 174 5.87 4.42 -26.17
C ASN A 174 6.81 4.13 -25.00
N TYR A 175 6.37 4.35 -23.77
CA TYR A 175 7.11 4.01 -22.54
C TYR A 175 6.34 3.02 -21.69
N GLN A 176 7.05 2.33 -20.81
CA GLN A 176 6.47 1.49 -19.78
C GLN A 176 6.55 2.17 -18.41
N VAL A 177 5.69 1.74 -17.49
CA VAL A 177 5.76 2.18 -16.09
C VAL A 177 5.96 0.93 -15.23
N ASP A 178 7.16 0.80 -14.68
CA ASP A 178 7.40 -0.21 -13.65
C ASP A 178 6.65 0.20 -12.38
N HIS A 179 5.91 -0.71 -11.79
CA HIS A 179 5.15 -0.44 -10.57
C HIS A 179 5.05 -1.68 -9.67
N SER A 180 4.82 -1.43 -8.38
CA SER A 180 4.53 -2.49 -7.42
C SER A 180 3.23 -3.22 -7.81
N ALA A 181 3.28 -4.54 -7.94
CA ALA A 181 2.15 -5.38 -8.36
C ALA A 181 1.28 -5.86 -7.18
N GLY A 182 1.46 -5.31 -5.98
CA GLY A 182 0.70 -5.68 -4.80
C GLY A 182 -0.73 -5.15 -4.81
N ILE A 183 -1.66 -5.90 -4.20
CA ILE A 183 -3.01 -5.43 -3.89
C ILE A 183 -3.02 -4.97 -2.43
N LEU A 184 -3.51 -3.76 -2.19
CA LEU A 184 -3.52 -3.12 -0.89
C LEU A 184 -4.94 -3.13 -0.33
N LEU A 185 -5.11 -3.57 0.91
CA LEU A 185 -6.42 -3.62 1.55
C LEU A 185 -6.57 -2.52 2.59
N LEU A 186 -7.64 -1.74 2.42
CA LEU A 186 -8.10 -0.76 3.41
C LEU A 186 -9.32 -1.33 4.14
N ASN A 187 -9.33 -1.19 5.47
CA ASN A 187 -10.45 -1.59 6.30
C ASN A 187 -11.62 -0.56 6.21
N PRO A 188 -12.79 -0.84 6.80
CA PRO A 188 -13.94 0.06 6.76
C PRO A 188 -13.72 1.45 7.38
N GLU A 189 -12.64 1.65 8.14
CA GLU A 189 -12.23 2.99 8.61
C GLU A 189 -11.39 3.75 7.57
N GLY A 190 -11.09 3.16 6.40
CA GLY A 190 -10.21 3.71 5.37
C GLY A 190 -8.72 3.66 5.74
N LYS A 191 -8.33 2.78 6.65
CA LYS A 191 -6.93 2.57 7.06
C LYS A 191 -6.30 1.44 6.26
N LEU A 192 -5.07 1.63 5.80
CA LEU A 192 -4.30 0.57 5.16
C LEU A 192 -3.97 -0.53 6.18
N THR A 193 -4.49 -1.72 5.92
CA THR A 193 -4.47 -2.85 6.85
C THR A 193 -3.59 -3.99 6.38
N ALA A 194 -3.52 -4.24 5.07
CA ALA A 194 -2.75 -5.37 4.55
C ALA A 194 -2.23 -5.13 3.14
N PHE A 195 -1.23 -5.94 2.79
CA PHE A 195 -0.64 -6.04 1.47
C PHE A 195 -0.73 -7.50 1.01
N LEU A 196 -1.31 -7.74 -0.15
CA LEU A 196 -1.24 -9.01 -0.84
C LEU A 196 -0.11 -8.93 -1.87
N THR A 197 0.78 -9.92 -1.86
CA THR A 197 1.95 -9.95 -2.73
C THR A 197 1.73 -10.88 -3.93
N ALA A 198 2.27 -10.50 -5.08
CA ALA A 198 2.26 -11.36 -6.27
C ALA A 198 3.11 -12.64 -6.06
N PRO A 199 2.84 -13.72 -6.81
CA PRO A 199 1.83 -13.87 -7.85
C PRO A 199 0.43 -14.05 -7.27
N HIS A 200 -0.58 -13.39 -7.88
CA HIS A 200 -1.95 -13.48 -7.42
C HIS A 200 -2.69 -14.67 -8.03
N THR A 201 -3.47 -15.38 -7.21
CA THR A 201 -4.43 -16.39 -7.67
C THR A 201 -5.81 -16.10 -7.08
N PRO A 202 -6.92 -16.49 -7.74
CA PRO A 202 -8.25 -16.26 -7.20
C PRO A 202 -8.43 -16.80 -5.78
N THR A 203 -8.02 -18.04 -5.54
CA THR A 203 -8.11 -18.69 -4.22
C THR A 203 -7.22 -17.98 -3.20
N GLY A 204 -5.97 -17.66 -3.55
CA GLY A 204 -5.05 -16.97 -2.63
C GLY A 204 -5.56 -15.57 -2.24
N ILE A 205 -6.24 -14.85 -3.14
CA ILE A 205 -6.88 -13.57 -2.81
C ILE A 205 -8.05 -13.79 -1.84
N VAL A 206 -8.95 -14.75 -2.10
CA VAL A 206 -10.12 -15.03 -1.25
C VAL A 206 -9.68 -15.45 0.15
N ASP A 207 -8.75 -16.41 0.25
CA ASP A 207 -8.21 -16.89 1.52
C ASP A 207 -7.54 -15.75 2.30
N SER A 208 -6.77 -14.90 1.61
CA SER A 208 -6.13 -13.74 2.22
C SER A 208 -7.14 -12.74 2.75
N ILE A 209 -8.17 -12.40 1.97
CA ILE A 209 -9.24 -11.48 2.39
C ILE A 209 -9.93 -12.03 3.64
N GLN A 210 -10.29 -13.31 3.66
CA GLN A 210 -10.94 -13.94 4.79
C GLN A 210 -10.05 -13.94 6.04
N ALA A 211 -8.76 -14.26 5.88
CA ALA A 211 -7.79 -14.20 6.97
C ALA A 211 -7.65 -12.78 7.54
N ILE A 212 -7.61 -11.75 6.68
CA ILE A 212 -7.49 -10.35 7.10
C ILE A 212 -8.74 -9.89 7.85
N ILE A 213 -9.94 -10.16 7.31
CA ILE A 213 -11.21 -9.80 7.96
C ILE A 213 -11.31 -10.45 9.34
N ASN A 214 -10.98 -11.73 9.46
CA ASN A 214 -11.03 -12.48 10.72
C ASN A 214 -10.02 -11.98 11.77
N HIS A 215 -8.89 -11.39 11.35
CA HIS A 215 -7.87 -10.86 12.25
C HIS A 215 -7.99 -9.35 12.52
N THR A 216 -8.90 -8.67 11.81
CA THR A 216 -9.15 -7.24 12.02
C THR A 216 -10.28 -7.07 13.05
N PRO A 217 -10.06 -6.40 14.20
CA PRO A 217 -11.11 -6.13 15.15
C PRO A 217 -12.26 -5.36 14.47
N PRO A 218 -13.52 -5.62 14.86
CA PRO A 218 -14.65 -4.81 14.40
C PRO A 218 -14.45 -3.34 14.78
N ALA A 219 -14.87 -2.43 13.89
CA ALA A 219 -14.77 -0.98 14.07
C ALA A 219 -15.69 -0.47 15.19
#